data_d65e709a3c4daf94bdeda20193cb7392
#
_entry.id   d65e709a3c4daf94bdeda20193cb7392
#
_cell.length_a   1.000
_cell.length_b   1.000
_cell.length_c   1.000
_cell.angle_alpha   90.00
_cell.angle_beta   90.00
_cell.angle_gamma   90.00
#
_symmetry.space_group_name_H-M   'P 1'
#
loop_
_entity.id
_entity.type
_entity.pdbx_description
1 polymer ?
#
loop_
_entity_poly.entity_id
_entity_poly.type
_entity_poly.pdbx_seq_one_letter_code
_entity_poly.pdbx_strand_id
1 'polypeptide(L)'
;MQLLPSTAAEVARDLRLKSFQGAESLLDPEINIKLGSNYLSRLIRGFNGNIPLALAAYNAGPTRLKRWLNARKDLSPLDSPPTSNPDVEVWMDELPWEETSFYVKAILRNWMIYRLLDGSKLSLSEPIWVDAKSGSR
;
A
#
# COMPACT_ATOMS: atom_id res chain seq x y z
N MET A 1 -10.92 7.02 -0.05
CA MET A 1 -10.00 6.14 -0.82
C MET A 1 -10.57 5.95 -2.22
N GLN A 2 -9.76 6.02 -3.26
CA GLN A 2 -10.25 5.80 -4.63
C GLN A 2 -10.08 4.32 -4.99
N LEU A 3 -11.21 3.60 -5.06
CA LEU A 3 -11.25 2.21 -5.51
C LEU A 3 -11.94 2.13 -6.87
N LEU A 4 -11.41 1.31 -7.76
CA LEU A 4 -12.14 0.94 -8.98
C LEU A 4 -13.41 0.16 -8.59
N PRO A 5 -14.55 0.41 -9.23
CA PRO A 5 -15.80 -0.30 -8.94
C PRO A 5 -15.68 -1.83 -9.01
N SER A 6 -14.88 -2.36 -9.93
CA SER A 6 -14.62 -3.80 -10.06
C SER A 6 -13.87 -4.36 -8.84
N THR A 7 -12.84 -3.65 -8.36
CA THR A 7 -12.09 -4.02 -7.16
C THR A 7 -12.98 -3.94 -5.91
N ALA A 8 -13.80 -2.88 -5.82
CA ALA A 8 -14.74 -2.72 -4.72
C ALA A 8 -15.77 -3.86 -4.67
N ALA A 9 -16.31 -4.27 -5.83
CA ALA A 9 -17.25 -5.38 -5.92
C ALA A 9 -16.64 -6.72 -5.49
N GLU A 10 -15.37 -6.97 -5.85
CA GLU A 10 -14.63 -8.16 -5.41
C GLU A 10 -14.50 -8.17 -3.89
N VAL A 11 -13.97 -7.07 -3.32
CA VAL A 11 -13.77 -6.95 -1.86
C VAL A 11 -15.09 -7.04 -1.10
N ALA A 12 -16.15 -6.39 -1.59
CA ALA A 12 -17.47 -6.43 -0.98
C ALA A 12 -18.06 -7.85 -0.95
N ARG A 13 -17.86 -8.62 -2.02
CA ARG A 13 -18.28 -10.03 -2.11
C ARG A 13 -17.56 -10.87 -1.05
N ASP A 14 -16.25 -10.72 -0.93
CA ASP A 14 -15.44 -11.49 0.02
C ASP A 14 -15.80 -11.13 1.48
N LEU A 15 -16.12 -9.87 1.73
CA LEU A 15 -16.59 -9.40 3.04
C LEU A 15 -18.07 -9.72 3.30
N ARG A 16 -18.78 -10.26 2.31
CA ARG A 16 -20.25 -10.46 2.36
C ARG A 16 -20.99 -9.17 2.74
N LEU A 17 -20.52 -8.04 2.22
CA LEU A 17 -21.03 -6.71 2.56
C LEU A 17 -22.34 -6.43 1.80
N LYS A 18 -23.47 -6.66 2.46
CA LYS A 18 -24.80 -6.48 1.86
C LYS A 18 -25.13 -5.01 1.52
N SER A 19 -24.51 -4.05 2.20
CA SER A 19 -24.71 -2.63 1.93
C SER A 19 -24.03 -2.13 0.64
N PHE A 20 -23.16 -2.92 0.03
CA PHE A 20 -22.56 -2.59 -1.25
C PHE A 20 -23.49 -3.03 -2.39
N GLN A 21 -24.07 -2.06 -3.11
CA GLN A 21 -25.03 -2.30 -4.20
C GLN A 21 -24.52 -1.79 -5.56
N GLY A 22 -23.23 -1.51 -5.68
CA GLY A 22 -22.60 -1.04 -6.91
C GLY A 22 -21.71 0.18 -6.72
N ALA A 23 -21.33 0.80 -7.85
CA ALA A 23 -20.37 1.90 -7.85
C ALA A 23 -20.82 3.11 -7.00
N GLU A 24 -22.13 3.38 -6.96
CA GLU A 24 -22.68 4.49 -6.18
C GLU A 24 -22.47 4.32 -4.67
N SER A 25 -22.39 3.07 -4.18
CA SER A 25 -22.08 2.80 -2.77
C SER A 25 -20.68 3.33 -2.37
N LEU A 26 -19.79 3.58 -3.33
CA LEU A 26 -18.47 4.16 -3.07
C LEU A 26 -18.52 5.66 -2.73
N LEU A 27 -19.65 6.32 -2.94
CA LEU A 27 -19.88 7.69 -2.49
C LEU A 27 -20.13 7.77 -0.98
N ASP A 28 -20.54 6.65 -0.36
CA ASP A 28 -20.65 6.54 1.09
C ASP A 28 -19.25 6.40 1.70
N PRO A 29 -18.81 7.36 2.56
CA PRO A 29 -17.48 7.34 3.15
C PRO A 29 -17.20 6.07 3.98
N GLU A 30 -18.18 5.56 4.72
CA GLU A 30 -18.00 4.38 5.57
C GLU A 30 -17.77 3.13 4.72
N ILE A 31 -18.58 2.94 3.67
CA ILE A 31 -18.41 1.83 2.73
C ILE A 31 -17.06 1.96 2.02
N ASN A 32 -16.73 3.15 1.53
CA ASN A 32 -15.49 3.42 0.82
C ASN A 32 -14.25 3.11 1.67
N ILE A 33 -14.21 3.62 2.92
CA ILE A 33 -13.10 3.38 3.85
C ILE A 33 -13.02 1.89 4.18
N LYS A 34 -14.14 1.23 4.47
CA LYS A 34 -14.18 -0.19 4.80
C LYS A 34 -13.63 -1.06 3.67
N LEU A 35 -14.04 -0.82 2.44
CA LEU A 35 -13.56 -1.57 1.28
C LEU A 35 -12.10 -1.26 0.97
N GLY A 36 -11.72 0.01 0.98
CA GLY A 36 -10.38 0.46 0.68
C GLY A 36 -9.34 -0.02 1.69
N SER A 37 -9.64 0.02 2.98
CA SER A 37 -8.75 -0.47 4.04
C SER A 37 -8.60 -1.99 3.99
N ASN A 38 -9.67 -2.73 3.70
CA ASN A 38 -9.58 -4.18 3.50
C ASN A 38 -8.74 -4.55 2.28
N TYR A 39 -8.92 -3.83 1.16
CA TYR A 39 -8.11 -4.05 -0.02
C TYR A 39 -6.62 -3.77 0.26
N LEU A 40 -6.31 -2.64 0.90
CA LEU A 40 -4.93 -2.32 1.29
C LEU A 40 -4.34 -3.39 2.23
N SER A 41 -5.10 -3.84 3.21
CA SER A 41 -4.68 -4.90 4.13
C SER A 41 -4.34 -6.22 3.40
N ARG A 42 -5.11 -6.58 2.36
CA ARG A 42 -4.79 -7.74 1.50
C ARG A 42 -3.49 -7.55 0.75
N LEU A 43 -3.27 -6.35 0.19
CA LEU A 43 -2.03 -6.05 -0.53
C LEU A 43 -0.82 -6.09 0.41
N ILE A 44 -0.93 -5.53 1.61
CA ILE A 44 0.14 -5.60 2.63
C ILE A 44 0.50 -7.06 2.93
N ARG A 45 -0.50 -7.93 3.15
CA ARG A 45 -0.24 -9.37 3.35
C ARG A 45 0.35 -10.02 2.10
N GLY A 46 -0.15 -9.68 0.91
CA GLY A 46 0.32 -10.23 -0.37
C GLY A 46 1.74 -9.81 -0.76
N PHE A 47 2.25 -8.75 -0.15
CA PHE A 47 3.64 -8.28 -0.31
C PHE A 47 4.46 -8.45 0.98
N ASN A 48 4.14 -9.45 1.79
CA ASN A 48 4.90 -9.84 2.98
C ASN A 48 5.13 -8.71 3.99
N GLY A 49 4.19 -7.76 4.07
CA GLY A 49 4.27 -6.61 4.96
C GLY A 49 5.09 -5.44 4.40
N ASN A 50 5.54 -5.50 3.15
CA ASN A 50 6.21 -4.37 2.50
C ASN A 50 5.16 -3.31 2.12
N ILE A 51 5.06 -2.26 2.94
CA ILE A 51 4.06 -1.19 2.77
C ILE A 51 4.28 -0.41 1.47
N PRO A 52 5.49 0.02 1.10
CA PRO A 52 5.70 0.69 -0.18
C PRO A 52 5.22 -0.11 -1.39
N LEU A 53 5.50 -1.43 -1.43
CA LEU A 53 4.99 -2.31 -2.50
C LEU A 53 3.47 -2.41 -2.48
N ALA A 54 2.86 -2.52 -1.31
CA ALA A 54 1.40 -2.56 -1.18
C ALA A 54 0.75 -1.25 -1.67
N LEU A 55 1.34 -0.10 -1.37
CA LEU A 55 0.89 1.21 -1.84
C LEU A 55 1.04 1.35 -3.36
N ALA A 56 2.17 0.93 -3.91
CA ALA A 56 2.38 0.92 -5.36
C ALA A 56 1.36 0.00 -6.06
N ALA A 57 1.10 -1.19 -5.49
CA ALA A 57 0.09 -2.11 -5.99
C ALA A 57 -1.34 -1.57 -5.86
N TYR A 58 -1.62 -0.81 -4.81
CA TYR A 58 -2.92 -0.17 -4.61
C TYR A 58 -3.23 0.84 -5.72
N ASN A 59 -2.24 1.64 -6.10
CA ASN A 59 -2.38 2.67 -7.13
C ASN A 59 -2.25 2.11 -8.56
N ALA A 60 -1.18 1.36 -8.86
CA ALA A 60 -0.90 0.88 -10.21
C ALA A 60 -1.56 -0.46 -10.56
N GLY A 61 -2.07 -1.17 -9.55
CA GLY A 61 -2.56 -2.55 -9.67
C GLY A 61 -1.49 -3.60 -9.40
N PRO A 62 -1.82 -4.66 -8.63
CA PRO A 62 -0.84 -5.66 -8.18
C PRO A 62 -0.24 -6.47 -9.33
N THR A 63 -1.01 -6.80 -10.35
CA THR A 63 -0.54 -7.55 -11.52
C THR A 63 0.46 -6.75 -12.34
N ARG A 64 0.19 -5.46 -12.54
CA ARG A 64 1.06 -4.55 -13.28
C ARG A 64 2.39 -4.36 -12.54
N LEU A 65 2.34 -4.12 -11.23
CA LEU A 65 3.53 -3.98 -10.40
C LEU A 65 4.37 -5.26 -10.41
N LYS A 66 3.77 -6.42 -10.16
CA LYS A 66 4.50 -7.71 -10.16
C LYS A 66 5.17 -8.00 -11.51
N ARG A 67 4.49 -7.70 -12.61
CA ARG A 67 5.08 -7.87 -13.96
C ARG A 67 6.32 -7.00 -14.14
N TRP A 68 6.27 -5.76 -13.71
CA TRP A 68 7.41 -4.85 -13.80
C TRP A 68 8.57 -5.29 -12.90
N LEU A 69 8.30 -5.66 -11.65
CA LEU A 69 9.32 -6.16 -10.73
C LEU A 69 9.98 -7.44 -11.25
N ASN A 70 9.23 -8.35 -11.86
CA ASN A 70 9.77 -9.55 -12.47
C ASN A 70 10.67 -9.26 -13.68
N ALA A 71 10.41 -8.18 -14.40
CA ALA A 71 11.26 -7.72 -15.49
C ALA A 71 12.52 -6.99 -15.01
N ARG A 72 12.48 -6.40 -13.81
CA ARG A 72 13.56 -5.64 -13.17
C ARG A 72 14.02 -6.35 -11.90
N LYS A 73 14.54 -7.57 -12.06
CA LYS A 73 15.03 -8.37 -10.93
C LYS A 73 16.21 -7.74 -10.19
N ASP A 74 16.95 -6.87 -10.87
CA ASP A 74 18.01 -6.03 -10.33
C ASP A 74 17.53 -5.07 -9.23
N LEU A 75 16.27 -4.66 -9.29
CA LEU A 75 15.64 -3.70 -8.36
C LEU A 75 14.56 -4.34 -7.48
N SER A 76 14.17 -5.59 -7.77
CA SER A 76 12.99 -6.19 -7.16
C SER A 76 13.19 -6.55 -5.68
N PRO A 77 12.44 -5.96 -4.76
CA PRO A 77 12.49 -6.33 -3.34
C PRO A 77 11.57 -7.51 -3.00
N LEU A 78 11.02 -8.24 -3.99
CA LEU A 78 10.03 -9.30 -3.75
C LEU A 78 10.59 -10.45 -2.92
N ASP A 79 11.86 -10.79 -3.13
CA ASP A 79 12.55 -11.90 -2.47
C ASP A 79 13.38 -11.46 -1.27
N SER A 80 13.41 -10.16 -0.99
CA SER A 80 14.16 -9.59 0.13
C SER A 80 13.23 -9.28 1.30
N PRO A 81 13.62 -9.62 2.55
CA PRO A 81 12.89 -9.13 3.71
C PRO A 81 12.95 -7.59 3.73
N PRO A 82 11.97 -6.91 4.32
CA PRO A 82 12.04 -5.48 4.56
C PRO A 82 13.32 -5.20 5.36
N THR A 83 14.34 -4.72 4.66
CA THR A 83 15.64 -4.42 5.29
C THR A 83 15.75 -2.92 5.50
N SER A 84 16.54 -2.52 6.50
CA SER A 84 16.89 -1.13 6.76
C SER A 84 17.89 -0.55 5.74
N ASN A 85 18.18 -1.29 4.67
CA ASN A 85 19.10 -0.81 3.64
C ASN A 85 18.37 0.16 2.71
N PRO A 86 18.75 1.46 2.68
CA PRO A 86 18.14 2.44 1.79
C PRO A 86 18.27 2.07 0.31
N ASP A 87 19.28 1.30 -0.08
CA ASP A 87 19.47 0.85 -1.47
C ASP A 87 18.37 -0.08 -1.96
N VAL A 88 17.64 -0.74 -1.04
CA VAL A 88 16.51 -1.62 -1.38
C VAL A 88 15.29 -0.86 -1.87
N GLU A 89 15.22 0.44 -1.62
CA GLU A 89 14.07 1.28 -1.97
C GLU A 89 14.25 2.07 -3.27
N VAL A 90 15.39 1.91 -3.94
CA VAL A 90 15.70 2.56 -5.25
C VAL A 90 14.62 2.25 -6.30
N TRP A 91 13.98 1.08 -6.22
CA TRP A 91 12.89 0.71 -7.12
C TRP A 91 11.75 1.72 -7.16
N MET A 92 11.51 2.47 -6.06
CA MET A 92 10.45 3.49 -6.02
C MET A 92 10.76 4.68 -6.94
N ASP A 93 12.04 5.01 -7.12
CA ASP A 93 12.50 6.07 -8.01
C ASP A 93 12.48 5.63 -9.47
N GLU A 94 12.68 4.34 -9.71
CA GLU A 94 12.73 3.72 -11.03
C GLU A 94 11.35 3.27 -11.55
N LEU A 95 10.28 3.51 -10.80
CA LEU A 95 8.93 3.20 -11.27
C LEU A 95 8.61 3.98 -12.55
N PRO A 96 8.18 3.29 -13.63
CA PRO A 96 7.88 3.94 -14.91
C PRO A 96 6.55 4.72 -14.87
N TRP A 97 5.86 4.74 -13.73
CA TRP A 97 4.60 5.43 -13.52
C TRP A 97 4.80 6.57 -12.52
N GLU A 98 4.99 7.77 -13.02
CA GLU A 98 5.23 8.97 -12.19
C GLU A 98 4.16 9.18 -11.13
N GLU A 99 2.88 9.01 -11.51
CA GLU A 99 1.75 9.11 -10.59
C GLU A 99 1.89 8.12 -9.42
N THR A 100 2.27 6.87 -9.70
CA THR A 100 2.44 5.84 -8.67
C THR A 100 3.63 6.13 -7.77
N SER A 101 4.76 6.56 -8.34
CA SER A 101 5.94 6.96 -7.57
C SER A 101 5.62 8.11 -6.63
N PHE A 102 4.96 9.16 -7.17
CA PHE A 102 4.51 10.29 -6.36
C PHE A 102 3.53 9.87 -5.26
N TYR A 103 2.55 9.03 -5.58
CA TYR A 103 1.55 8.52 -4.64
C TYR A 103 2.20 7.81 -3.45
N VAL A 104 3.12 6.87 -3.71
CA VAL A 104 3.82 6.12 -2.65
C VAL A 104 4.60 7.07 -1.76
N LYS A 105 5.43 7.94 -2.35
CA LYS A 105 6.25 8.91 -1.62
C LYS A 105 5.41 9.88 -0.80
N ALA A 106 4.30 10.37 -1.35
CA ALA A 106 3.41 11.29 -0.67
C ALA A 106 2.74 10.64 0.56
N ILE A 107 2.29 9.39 0.44
CA ILE A 107 1.67 8.68 1.57
C ILE A 107 2.70 8.40 2.67
N LEU A 108 3.89 7.91 2.33
CA LEU A 108 4.95 7.64 3.30
C LEU A 108 5.37 8.91 4.03
N ARG A 109 5.54 10.03 3.30
CA ARG A 109 5.82 11.34 3.89
C ARG A 109 4.73 11.78 4.85
N ASN A 110 3.45 11.70 4.42
CA ASN A 110 2.32 12.12 5.24
C ASN A 110 2.21 11.24 6.50
N TRP A 111 2.37 9.93 6.36
CA TRP A 111 2.39 9.00 7.49
C TRP A 111 3.48 9.37 8.51
N MET A 112 4.69 9.69 8.03
CA MET A 112 5.79 10.14 8.88
C MET A 112 5.44 11.43 9.63
N ILE A 113 4.83 12.41 8.94
CA ILE A 113 4.40 13.66 9.55
C ILE A 113 3.36 13.40 10.66
N TYR A 114 2.35 12.55 10.40
CA TYR A 114 1.36 12.20 11.42
C TYR A 114 2.00 11.53 12.63
N ARG A 115 2.96 10.61 12.41
CA ARG A 115 3.69 9.98 13.51
C ARG A 115 4.45 10.99 14.37
N LEU A 116 5.09 11.98 13.75
CA LEU A 116 5.77 13.06 14.49
C LEU A 116 4.78 13.91 15.28
N LEU A 117 3.63 14.25 14.70
CA LEU A 117 2.59 15.02 15.39
C LEU A 117 1.99 14.27 16.57
N ASP A 118 1.88 12.94 16.50
CA ASP A 118 1.44 12.07 17.60
C ASP A 118 2.52 11.84 18.68
N GLY A 119 3.69 12.51 18.55
CA GLY A 119 4.78 12.38 19.52
C GLY A 119 5.59 11.10 19.41
N SER A 120 5.43 10.33 18.34
CA SER A 120 6.23 9.12 18.08
C SER A 120 7.68 9.49 17.79
N LYS A 121 8.61 8.76 18.40
CA LYS A 121 10.03 8.84 18.03
C LYS A 121 10.24 8.07 16.73
N LEU A 122 10.68 8.75 15.68
CA LEU A 122 11.10 8.12 14.45
C LEU A 122 12.56 7.74 14.54
N SER A 123 12.87 6.47 14.28
CA SER A 123 14.26 6.03 14.10
C SER A 123 14.63 6.19 12.63
N LEU A 124 15.72 6.91 12.35
CA LEU A 124 16.26 7.05 10.99
C LEU A 124 17.02 5.79 10.55
N SER A 125 17.30 4.88 11.49
CA SER A 125 18.02 3.63 11.23
C SER A 125 17.12 2.47 10.83
N GLU A 126 15.79 2.64 10.94
CA GLU A 126 14.82 1.61 10.59
C GLU A 126 13.88 2.09 9.47
N PRO A 127 13.43 1.20 8.58
CA PRO A 127 12.42 1.56 7.60
C PRO A 127 11.19 2.12 8.32
N ILE A 128 10.67 3.21 7.82
CA ILE A 128 9.55 3.97 8.39
C ILE A 128 8.33 3.07 8.66
N TRP A 129 8.19 1.96 7.94
CA TRP A 129 7.05 1.03 7.99
C TRP A 129 7.25 -0.19 8.90
N VAL A 130 8.42 -0.39 9.52
CA VAL A 130 8.68 -1.54 10.42
C VAL A 130 7.79 -1.49 11.64
N ASP A 131 7.53 -0.31 12.16
CA ASP A 131 6.66 -0.09 13.33
C ASP A 131 5.18 -0.46 13.11
N ALA A 132 4.73 -0.58 11.86
CA ALA A 132 3.36 -0.99 11.56
C ALA A 132 3.06 -2.43 12.01
N LYS A 133 4.08 -3.25 12.26
CA LYS A 133 3.93 -4.62 12.77
C LYS A 133 3.85 -4.68 14.30
N SER A 134 4.31 -3.68 15.03
CA SER A 134 4.36 -3.70 16.50
C SER A 134 3.06 -3.22 17.17
N GLY A 135 2.12 -2.68 16.41
CA GLY A 135 0.84 -2.14 16.91
C GLY A 135 -0.28 -3.15 17.14
N SER A 136 -0.06 -4.44 16.93
CA SER A 136 -1.03 -5.51 17.22
C SER A 136 -0.60 -6.31 18.45
N ARG A 137 -0.76 -5.72 19.62
CA ARG A 137 -0.92 -6.44 20.89
C ARG A 137 -2.23 -6.06 21.52
#